data_e145f2edca357a706ad67bf33684eacd
#
_entry.id   e145f2edca357a706ad67bf33684eacd
#
_cell.length_a   1.000
_cell.length_b   1.000
_cell.length_c   1.000
_cell.angle_alpha   90.00
_cell.angle_beta   90.00
_cell.angle_gamma   90.00
#
_symmetry.space_group_name_H-M   'P 1'
#
loop_
_entity.id
_entity.type
_entity.pdbx_description
1 polymer ?
#
loop_
_entity_poly.entity_id
_entity_poly.type
_entity_poly.pdbx_seq_one_letter_code
_entity_poly.pdbx_strand_id
1 'polypeptide(L)'
;YDIYIAGSDQIWDYKLTNFDTTYFLDFVKEGKKKCSYAASIGENLPPEEYQQKYKELLSDFDEILVREDYGADIVENLTEKRPEVVCDPTLLLTAEEWDKLLVEPKYKEKYILVYQLGINKEIVDFARRLHNKTGYRIVYIPFPLVGLLKCDCKITVGPAEWMGLFKNAEYVISDSFHGVVYSLLF
;
A
#
# COMPACT_ATOMS: atom_id res chain seq x y z
N TYR A 1 -21.75 8.28 14.08
CA TYR A 1 -20.42 8.90 13.94
C TYR A 1 -20.62 10.34 13.44
N ASP A 2 -19.69 11.23 13.78
CA ASP A 2 -19.73 12.64 13.41
C ASP A 2 -18.67 12.99 12.35
N ILE A 3 -17.62 12.17 12.23
CA ILE A 3 -16.55 12.29 11.25
C ILE A 3 -16.37 10.93 10.55
N TYR A 4 -16.22 10.97 9.25
CA TYR A 4 -15.89 9.84 8.39
C TYR A 4 -14.56 10.12 7.70
N ILE A 5 -13.67 9.15 7.68
CA ILE A 5 -12.32 9.29 7.13
C ILE A 5 -12.13 8.25 6.04
N ALA A 6 -11.87 8.70 4.81
CA ALA A 6 -11.33 7.88 3.75
C ALA A 6 -9.86 7.63 4.04
N GLY A 7 -9.48 6.36 4.17
CA GLY A 7 -8.13 5.95 4.61
C GLY A 7 -7.07 6.06 3.51
N SER A 8 -5.88 5.60 3.85
CA SER A 8 -4.74 5.50 2.95
C SER A 8 -4.94 4.45 1.85
N ASP A 9 -3.93 4.33 0.96
CA ASP A 9 -3.82 3.50 -0.21
C ASP A 9 -4.49 4.10 -1.46
N GLN A 10 -4.42 3.40 -2.59
CA GLN A 10 -4.90 3.84 -3.91
C GLN A 10 -6.43 3.77 -4.03
N ILE A 11 -7.12 4.25 -3.00
CA ILE A 11 -8.58 4.20 -2.90
C ILE A 11 -9.28 5.10 -3.93
N TRP A 12 -8.57 6.07 -4.46
CA TRP A 12 -9.07 6.97 -5.51
C TRP A 12 -8.49 6.68 -6.90
N ASP A 13 -7.77 5.55 -7.07
CA ASP A 13 -7.38 5.08 -8.40
C ASP A 13 -8.59 4.44 -9.10
N TYR A 14 -9.05 5.09 -10.19
CA TYR A 14 -10.22 4.64 -10.94
C TYR A 14 -10.07 3.25 -11.56
N LYS A 15 -8.83 2.83 -11.86
CA LYS A 15 -8.55 1.51 -12.45
C LYS A 15 -8.64 0.40 -11.41
N LEU A 16 -8.11 0.65 -10.21
CA LEU A 16 -8.08 -0.35 -9.14
C LEU A 16 -9.44 -0.51 -8.48
N THR A 17 -10.16 0.60 -8.28
CA THR A 17 -11.46 0.61 -7.60
C THR A 17 -12.63 0.45 -8.56
N ASN A 18 -12.38 0.43 -9.86
CA ASN A 18 -13.43 0.50 -10.89
C ASN A 18 -14.37 1.70 -10.68
N PHE A 19 -13.79 2.80 -10.20
CA PHE A 19 -14.46 4.04 -9.85
C PHE A 19 -15.64 3.85 -8.87
N ASP A 20 -15.47 2.98 -7.89
CA ASP A 20 -16.46 2.83 -6.80
C ASP A 20 -16.47 4.09 -5.93
N THR A 21 -17.58 4.83 -5.99
CA THR A 21 -17.74 6.12 -5.30
C THR A 21 -17.85 5.99 -3.78
N THR A 22 -18.03 4.79 -3.26
CA THR A 22 -18.02 4.50 -1.83
C THR A 22 -16.72 4.95 -1.18
N TYR A 23 -15.58 4.85 -1.90
CA TYR A 23 -14.28 5.34 -1.43
C TYR A 23 -14.20 6.86 -1.30
N PHE A 24 -15.14 7.59 -1.88
CA PHE A 24 -15.31 9.04 -1.71
C PHE A 24 -16.35 9.38 -0.63
N LEU A 25 -16.76 8.40 0.17
CA LEU A 25 -17.72 8.58 1.25
C LEU A 25 -19.07 9.17 0.78
N ASP A 26 -19.53 8.84 -0.43
CA ASP A 26 -20.76 9.33 -1.04
C ASP A 26 -22.04 8.92 -0.27
N PHE A 27 -21.94 7.88 0.54
CA PHE A 27 -23.01 7.39 1.42
C PHE A 27 -23.19 8.22 2.70
N VAL A 28 -22.26 9.14 3.01
CA VAL A 28 -22.31 9.94 4.22
C VAL A 28 -23.33 11.04 4.10
N LYS A 29 -24.23 11.11 5.08
CA LYS A 29 -25.34 12.07 5.08
C LYS A 29 -24.86 13.49 5.36
N GLU A 30 -25.59 14.47 4.82
CA GLU A 30 -25.41 15.89 5.09
C GLU A 30 -25.29 16.20 6.59
N GLY A 31 -24.46 17.18 6.94
CA GLY A 31 -24.19 17.59 8.31
C GLY A 31 -23.15 16.73 9.06
N LYS A 32 -22.51 15.76 8.38
CA LYS A 32 -21.38 15.00 8.90
C LYS A 32 -20.09 15.43 8.19
N LYS A 33 -18.97 15.37 8.90
CA LYS A 33 -17.66 15.70 8.34
C LYS A 33 -17.08 14.55 7.54
N LYS A 34 -16.53 14.88 6.39
CA LYS A 34 -15.78 13.97 5.51
C LYS A 34 -14.34 14.41 5.40
N CYS A 35 -13.42 13.54 5.73
CA CYS A 35 -11.97 13.81 5.62
C CYS A 35 -11.29 12.66 4.88
N SER A 36 -10.12 12.91 4.31
CA SER A 36 -9.23 11.84 3.89
C SER A 36 -7.91 11.92 4.67
N TYR A 37 -7.23 10.78 4.78
CA TYR A 37 -5.87 10.72 5.32
C TYR A 37 -4.98 9.85 4.44
N ALA A 38 -3.96 10.47 3.85
CA ALA A 38 -3.01 9.83 2.96
C ALA A 38 -3.66 9.06 1.78
N ALA A 39 -4.81 9.52 1.30
CA ALA A 39 -5.48 8.91 0.14
C ALA A 39 -4.64 9.09 -1.13
N SER A 40 -4.59 8.06 -1.98
CA SER A 40 -3.85 8.10 -3.24
C SER A 40 -4.79 7.96 -4.44
N ILE A 41 -4.53 8.75 -5.48
CA ILE A 41 -5.22 8.67 -6.78
C ILE A 41 -4.52 7.67 -7.71
N GLY A 42 -3.37 7.12 -7.30
CA GLY A 42 -2.51 6.31 -8.15
C GLY A 42 -1.64 7.17 -9.07
N GLU A 43 -1.24 6.60 -10.21
CA GLU A 43 -0.26 7.23 -11.11
C GLU A 43 -0.90 7.99 -12.29
N ASN A 44 -2.22 8.00 -12.40
CA ASN A 44 -2.88 8.50 -13.59
C ASN A 44 -3.97 9.53 -13.26
N LEU A 45 -3.93 10.66 -13.98
CA LEU A 45 -5.06 11.57 -14.04
C LEU A 45 -6.32 10.80 -14.48
N PRO A 46 -7.46 10.94 -13.80
CA PRO A 46 -8.70 10.33 -14.24
C PRO A 46 -9.05 10.74 -15.68
N PRO A 47 -9.59 9.82 -16.49
CA PRO A 47 -10.09 10.16 -17.83
C PRO A 47 -11.06 11.31 -17.81
N GLU A 48 -11.09 12.10 -18.89
CA GLU A 48 -11.90 13.31 -19.00
C GLU A 48 -13.38 13.07 -18.62
N GLU A 49 -13.90 11.92 -19.00
CA GLU A 49 -15.28 11.49 -18.70
C GLU A 49 -15.56 11.34 -17.18
N TYR A 50 -14.54 11.10 -16.36
CA TYR A 50 -14.67 10.98 -14.90
C TYR A 50 -14.29 12.26 -14.16
N GLN A 51 -13.55 13.18 -14.76
CA GLN A 51 -12.99 14.35 -14.06
C GLN A 51 -14.06 15.21 -13.39
N GLN A 52 -15.18 15.44 -14.07
CA GLN A 52 -16.29 16.21 -13.48
C GLN A 52 -16.84 15.52 -12.23
N LYS A 53 -16.98 14.20 -12.27
CA LYS A 53 -17.48 13.45 -11.11
C LYS A 53 -16.48 13.40 -9.97
N TYR A 54 -15.17 13.27 -10.28
CA TYR A 54 -14.11 13.42 -9.28
C TYR A 54 -14.15 14.79 -8.61
N LYS A 55 -14.28 15.87 -9.38
CA LYS A 55 -14.41 17.24 -8.86
C LYS A 55 -15.58 17.36 -7.88
N GLU A 56 -16.75 16.84 -8.24
CA GLU A 56 -17.92 16.85 -7.36
C GLU A 56 -17.67 16.11 -6.06
N LEU A 57 -17.16 14.86 -6.14
CA LEU A 57 -16.92 14.01 -4.99
C LEU A 57 -15.83 14.57 -4.06
N LEU A 58 -14.72 15.06 -4.63
CA LEU A 58 -13.64 15.66 -3.85
C LEU A 58 -14.06 16.99 -3.20
N SER A 59 -14.90 17.78 -3.88
CA SER A 59 -15.38 19.06 -3.34
C SER A 59 -16.31 18.90 -2.13
N ASP A 60 -16.84 17.70 -1.91
CA ASP A 60 -17.71 17.37 -0.78
C ASP A 60 -16.93 16.99 0.50
N PHE A 61 -15.61 16.95 0.42
CA PHE A 61 -14.75 16.73 1.60
C PHE A 61 -14.50 18.05 2.34
N ASP A 62 -14.57 18.00 3.67
CA ASP A 62 -14.18 19.11 4.55
C ASP A 62 -12.67 19.29 4.57
N GLU A 63 -11.91 18.17 4.56
CA GLU A 63 -10.46 18.15 4.59
C GLU A 63 -9.93 17.02 3.71
N ILE A 64 -8.96 17.34 2.85
CA ILE A 64 -8.29 16.36 1.99
C ILE A 64 -6.81 16.33 2.33
N LEU A 65 -6.33 15.16 2.75
CA LEU A 65 -4.92 14.86 2.94
C LEU A 65 -4.55 13.71 2.02
N VAL A 66 -3.56 13.91 1.16
CA VAL A 66 -3.11 12.92 0.16
C VAL A 66 -1.73 12.39 0.50
N ARG A 67 -1.35 11.24 -0.08
CA ARG A 67 -0.09 10.58 0.23
C ARG A 67 1.10 11.07 -0.61
N GLU A 68 0.85 11.61 -1.80
CA GLU A 68 1.90 11.98 -2.74
C GLU A 68 1.62 13.33 -3.43
N ASP A 69 2.70 14.03 -3.82
CA ASP A 69 2.62 15.33 -4.51
C ASP A 69 1.83 15.27 -5.81
N TYR A 70 1.99 14.18 -6.57
CA TYR A 70 1.24 13.99 -7.81
C TYR A 70 -0.28 13.93 -7.57
N GLY A 71 -0.70 13.26 -6.48
CA GLY A 71 -2.11 13.26 -6.04
C GLY A 71 -2.58 14.66 -5.67
N ALA A 72 -1.73 15.44 -5.00
CA ALA A 72 -2.04 16.83 -4.67
C ALA A 72 -2.22 17.69 -5.93
N ASP A 73 -1.36 17.52 -6.93
CA ASP A 73 -1.46 18.22 -8.22
C ASP A 73 -2.79 17.89 -8.94
N ILE A 74 -3.20 16.64 -8.92
CA ILE A 74 -4.47 16.21 -9.53
C ILE A 74 -5.66 16.83 -8.79
N VAL A 75 -5.68 16.77 -7.44
CA VAL A 75 -6.76 17.36 -6.65
C VAL A 75 -6.83 18.86 -6.87
N GLU A 76 -5.70 19.57 -6.88
CA GLU A 76 -5.62 21.00 -7.14
C GLU A 76 -6.17 21.35 -8.53
N ASN A 77 -5.78 20.60 -9.56
CA ASN A 77 -6.28 20.80 -10.92
C ASN A 77 -7.81 20.61 -11.04
N LEU A 78 -8.37 19.68 -10.28
CA LEU A 78 -9.80 19.38 -10.31
C LEU A 78 -10.63 20.34 -9.44
N THR A 79 -10.11 20.72 -8.25
CA THR A 79 -10.90 21.44 -7.23
C THR A 79 -10.45 22.88 -7.01
N GLU A 80 -9.33 23.31 -7.61
CA GLU A 80 -8.69 24.61 -7.39
C GLU A 80 -8.15 24.79 -5.95
N LYS A 81 -8.09 23.70 -5.17
CA LYS A 81 -7.54 23.67 -3.81
C LYS A 81 -6.45 22.63 -3.72
N ARG A 82 -5.23 23.06 -3.33
CA ARG A 82 -4.13 22.11 -3.10
C ARG A 82 -4.27 21.48 -1.73
N PRO A 83 -4.39 20.13 -1.66
CA PRO A 83 -4.39 19.42 -0.39
C PRO A 83 -2.98 19.35 0.21
N GLU A 84 -2.91 19.11 1.51
CA GLU A 84 -1.65 18.81 2.18
C GLU A 84 -1.20 17.37 1.87
N VAL A 85 0.11 17.19 1.68
CA VAL A 85 0.73 15.88 1.49
C VAL A 85 1.21 15.37 2.84
N VAL A 86 0.75 14.18 3.21
CA VAL A 86 1.07 13.55 4.50
C VAL A 86 1.65 12.14 4.28
N CYS A 87 2.41 11.66 5.25
CA CYS A 87 2.96 10.30 5.16
C CYS A 87 1.86 9.24 5.30
N ASP A 88 2.13 8.06 4.75
CA ASP A 88 1.27 6.90 4.95
C ASP A 88 1.14 6.59 6.45
N PRO A 89 -0.05 6.20 6.95
CA PRO A 89 -0.27 5.96 8.38
C PRO A 89 0.63 4.88 8.98
N THR A 90 1.20 3.99 8.17
CA THR A 90 2.19 3.00 8.62
C THR A 90 3.47 3.65 9.15
N LEU A 91 3.78 4.88 8.73
CA LEU A 91 4.94 5.65 9.19
C LEU A 91 4.65 6.53 10.42
N LEU A 92 3.43 6.53 10.95
CA LEU A 92 3.07 7.23 12.18
C LEU A 92 3.53 6.47 13.44
N LEU A 93 3.80 5.19 13.33
CA LEU A 93 4.31 4.36 14.41
C LEU A 93 5.81 4.07 14.20
N THR A 94 6.53 4.00 15.30
CA THR A 94 7.94 3.58 15.31
C THR A 94 8.06 2.07 15.14
N ALA A 95 9.27 1.58 14.82
CA ALA A 95 9.54 0.15 14.74
C ALA A 95 9.22 -0.56 16.07
N GLU A 96 9.53 0.07 17.23
CA GLU A 96 9.26 -0.48 18.56
C GLU A 96 7.75 -0.59 18.86
N GLU A 97 6.94 0.29 18.29
CA GLU A 97 5.49 0.23 18.42
C GLU A 97 4.91 -0.89 17.55
N TRP A 98 5.41 -1.03 16.31
CA TRP A 98 5.05 -2.15 15.44
C TRP A 98 5.47 -3.51 16.00
N ASP A 99 6.61 -3.59 16.69
CA ASP A 99 7.11 -4.80 17.35
C ASP A 99 6.11 -5.43 18.32
N LYS A 100 5.26 -4.62 18.93
CA LYS A 100 4.23 -5.11 19.86
C LYS A 100 3.09 -5.84 19.16
N LEU A 101 2.96 -5.67 17.85
CA LEU A 101 1.85 -6.18 17.06
C LEU A 101 2.24 -7.33 16.14
N LEU A 102 3.52 -7.52 15.88
CA LEU A 102 4.00 -8.58 14.99
C LEU A 102 4.05 -9.95 15.67
N VAL A 103 4.03 -10.98 14.85
CA VAL A 103 4.27 -12.37 15.25
C VAL A 103 5.59 -12.83 14.66
N GLU A 104 6.49 -13.29 15.53
CA GLU A 104 7.79 -13.80 15.11
C GLU A 104 7.66 -14.99 14.16
N PRO A 105 8.42 -15.04 13.06
CA PRO A 105 8.36 -16.14 12.13
C PRO A 105 8.89 -17.44 12.73
N LYS A 106 8.39 -18.57 12.25
CA LYS A 106 8.86 -19.90 12.64
C LYS A 106 10.28 -20.22 12.14
N TYR A 107 10.77 -19.42 11.18
CA TYR A 107 12.09 -19.59 10.57
C TYR A 107 13.14 -18.92 11.44
N LYS A 108 14.12 -19.71 11.95
CA LYS A 108 15.26 -19.22 12.73
C LYS A 108 16.50 -18.99 11.86
N GLU A 109 16.49 -19.53 10.65
CA GLU A 109 17.59 -19.43 9.69
C GLU A 109 17.43 -18.17 8.87
N LYS A 110 18.54 -17.60 8.40
CA LYS A 110 18.55 -16.46 7.47
C LYS A 110 17.76 -16.79 6.20
N TYR A 111 16.93 -15.86 5.75
CA TYR A 111 16.12 -16.04 4.54
C TYR A 111 16.03 -14.77 3.71
N ILE A 112 15.68 -14.96 2.45
CA ILE A 112 15.31 -13.94 1.49
C ILE A 112 13.78 -13.91 1.46
N LEU A 113 13.17 -12.81 1.88
CA LEU A 113 11.74 -12.61 1.75
C LEU A 113 11.45 -12.05 0.36
N VAL A 114 10.54 -12.67 -0.36
CA VAL A 114 10.01 -12.16 -1.64
C VAL A 114 8.52 -11.89 -1.47
N TYR A 115 8.14 -10.64 -1.59
CA TYR A 115 6.75 -10.19 -1.57
C TYR A 115 6.43 -9.43 -2.85
N GLN A 116 5.52 -9.99 -3.66
CA GLN A 116 5.27 -9.56 -5.03
C GLN A 116 3.77 -9.39 -5.26
N LEU A 117 3.36 -8.21 -5.75
CA LEU A 117 1.96 -7.90 -6.03
C LEU A 117 1.52 -8.28 -7.44
N GLY A 118 2.45 -8.55 -8.32
CA GLY A 118 2.19 -8.93 -9.71
C GLY A 118 3.13 -10.02 -10.20
N ILE A 119 3.04 -10.35 -11.49
CA ILE A 119 3.96 -11.28 -12.14
C ILE A 119 5.15 -10.48 -12.67
N ASN A 120 6.24 -10.43 -11.90
CA ASN A 120 7.49 -9.79 -12.30
C ASN A 120 8.61 -10.82 -12.36
N LYS A 121 9.05 -11.14 -13.58
CA LYS A 121 10.09 -12.13 -13.82
C LYS A 121 11.48 -11.67 -13.33
N GLU A 122 11.75 -10.38 -13.36
CA GLU A 122 13.04 -9.83 -12.91
C GLU A 122 13.23 -10.01 -11.41
N ILE A 123 12.18 -9.83 -10.61
CA ILE A 123 12.15 -10.12 -9.17
C ILE A 123 12.47 -11.59 -8.93
N VAL A 124 11.82 -12.49 -9.67
CA VAL A 124 12.03 -13.94 -9.56
C VAL A 124 13.48 -14.32 -9.90
N ASP A 125 14.01 -13.78 -10.99
CA ASP A 125 15.37 -14.09 -11.44
C ASP A 125 16.42 -13.48 -10.50
N PHE A 126 16.16 -12.31 -9.95
CA PHE A 126 17.02 -11.71 -8.92
C PHE A 126 17.03 -12.54 -7.63
N ALA A 127 15.87 -12.95 -7.14
CA ALA A 127 15.75 -13.79 -5.96
C ALA A 127 16.53 -15.10 -6.10
N ARG A 128 16.45 -15.74 -7.28
CA ARG A 128 17.23 -16.96 -7.58
C ARG A 128 18.73 -16.72 -7.59
N ARG A 129 19.19 -15.62 -8.19
CA ARG A 129 20.62 -15.28 -8.18
C ARG A 129 21.11 -15.02 -6.77
N LEU A 130 20.33 -14.33 -5.95
CA LEU A 130 20.69 -14.06 -4.57
C LEU A 130 20.72 -15.34 -3.72
N HIS A 131 19.73 -16.23 -3.88
CA HIS A 131 19.72 -17.56 -3.26
C HIS A 131 20.99 -18.35 -3.62
N ASN A 132 21.33 -18.45 -4.91
CA ASN A 132 22.51 -19.18 -5.37
C ASN A 132 23.82 -18.62 -4.81
N LYS A 133 23.88 -17.31 -4.57
CA LYS A 133 25.06 -16.63 -4.00
C LYS A 133 25.19 -16.81 -2.48
N THR A 134 24.08 -16.80 -1.77
CA THR A 134 24.06 -16.76 -0.29
C THR A 134 23.79 -18.11 0.35
N GLY A 135 23.14 -19.02 -0.37
CA GLY A 135 22.59 -20.25 0.19
C GLY A 135 21.34 -20.03 1.06
N TYR A 136 20.85 -18.80 1.22
CA TYR A 136 19.69 -18.52 2.06
C TYR A 136 18.42 -19.01 1.39
N ARG A 137 17.53 -19.60 2.19
CA ARG A 137 16.23 -20.06 1.69
C ARG A 137 15.38 -18.88 1.20
N ILE A 138 14.51 -19.15 0.25
CA ILE A 138 13.51 -18.17 -0.22
C ILE A 138 12.19 -18.43 0.49
N VAL A 139 11.69 -17.43 1.20
CA VAL A 139 10.32 -17.36 1.71
C VAL A 139 9.53 -16.45 0.78
N TYR A 140 8.47 -16.99 0.16
CA TYR A 140 7.74 -16.30 -0.88
C TYR A 140 6.27 -16.08 -0.50
N ILE A 141 5.83 -14.84 -0.52
CA ILE A 141 4.43 -14.42 -0.35
C ILE A 141 3.92 -13.96 -1.71
N PRO A 142 3.24 -14.82 -2.48
CA PRO A 142 2.73 -14.45 -3.81
C PRO A 142 1.40 -13.72 -3.74
N PHE A 143 1.24 -12.70 -4.61
CA PHE A 143 -0.04 -12.06 -4.88
C PHE A 143 -0.14 -11.78 -6.40
N PRO A 144 -1.17 -12.26 -7.10
CA PRO A 144 -2.11 -13.32 -6.73
C PRO A 144 -1.40 -14.66 -6.44
N LEU A 145 -2.08 -15.61 -5.84
CA LEU A 145 -1.53 -16.90 -5.35
C LEU A 145 -0.77 -17.77 -6.38
N VAL A 146 -0.69 -17.32 -7.63
CA VAL A 146 0.00 -18.00 -8.73
C VAL A 146 1.40 -17.41 -8.88
N GLY A 147 2.32 -17.83 -8.03
CA GLY A 147 3.72 -17.39 -8.13
C GLY A 147 4.53 -18.20 -9.13
N LEU A 148 5.39 -17.53 -9.89
CA LEU A 148 6.34 -18.13 -10.83
C LEU A 148 7.58 -18.72 -10.15
N LEU A 149 7.83 -18.34 -8.90
CA LEU A 149 9.03 -18.71 -8.18
C LEU A 149 8.90 -20.13 -7.61
N LYS A 150 9.78 -21.04 -8.03
CA LYS A 150 10.07 -22.24 -7.26
C LYS A 150 10.85 -21.84 -6.02
N CYS A 151 10.31 -22.06 -4.85
CA CYS A 151 10.88 -21.65 -3.59
C CYS A 151 10.66 -22.74 -2.55
N ASP A 152 11.45 -22.69 -1.49
CA ASP A 152 11.36 -23.64 -0.37
C ASP A 152 10.06 -23.50 0.41
N CYS A 153 9.47 -22.29 0.38
CA CYS A 153 8.28 -22.00 1.14
C CYS A 153 7.42 -20.92 0.45
N LYS A 154 6.23 -21.32 -0.01
CA LYS A 154 5.13 -20.41 -0.36
C LYS A 154 4.20 -20.34 0.82
N ILE A 155 3.89 -19.12 1.28
CA ILE A 155 3.08 -18.93 2.48
C ILE A 155 1.96 -17.92 2.25
N THR A 156 0.86 -18.15 2.93
CA THR A 156 -0.19 -17.18 3.17
C THR A 156 -0.15 -16.84 4.64
N VAL A 157 -0.12 -15.56 4.97
CA VAL A 157 0.06 -15.06 6.34
C VAL A 157 -0.91 -13.94 6.62
N GLY A 158 -1.27 -13.77 7.89
CA GLY A 158 -1.98 -12.60 8.37
C GLY A 158 -1.06 -11.38 8.51
N PRO A 159 -1.61 -10.18 8.80
CA PRO A 159 -0.82 -8.95 8.90
C PRO A 159 0.30 -9.02 9.96
N ALA A 160 0.04 -9.60 11.12
CA ALA A 160 1.01 -9.70 12.20
C ALA A 160 2.20 -10.61 11.84
N GLU A 161 1.94 -11.77 11.23
CA GLU A 161 2.96 -12.68 10.72
C GLU A 161 3.71 -12.08 9.53
N TRP A 162 3.00 -11.33 8.66
CA TRP A 162 3.59 -10.63 7.53
C TRP A 162 4.65 -9.63 8.00
N MET A 163 4.33 -8.79 8.99
CA MET A 163 5.29 -7.84 9.59
C MET A 163 6.49 -8.56 10.20
N GLY A 164 6.26 -9.64 10.94
CA GLY A 164 7.35 -10.45 11.52
C GLY A 164 8.30 -11.02 10.48
N LEU A 165 7.79 -11.39 9.29
CA LEU A 165 8.63 -11.85 8.19
C LEU A 165 9.50 -10.73 7.60
N PHE A 166 9.01 -9.51 7.49
CA PHE A 166 9.80 -8.36 7.03
C PHE A 166 10.91 -8.03 8.00
N LYS A 167 10.60 -7.93 9.29
CA LYS A 167 11.58 -7.63 10.33
C LYS A 167 12.75 -8.62 10.41
N ASN A 168 12.47 -9.90 10.23
CA ASN A 168 13.45 -10.95 10.44
C ASN A 168 14.15 -11.44 9.15
N ALA A 169 13.83 -10.83 8.00
CA ALA A 169 14.47 -11.19 6.73
C ALA A 169 15.90 -10.63 6.65
N GLU A 170 16.84 -11.41 6.13
CA GLU A 170 18.18 -10.89 5.81
C GLU A 170 18.19 -10.04 4.55
N TYR A 171 17.30 -10.38 3.61
CA TYR A 171 17.04 -9.60 2.39
C TYR A 171 15.56 -9.60 2.09
N VAL A 172 15.06 -8.44 1.65
CA VAL A 172 13.69 -8.29 1.14
C VAL A 172 13.75 -7.90 -0.34
N ILE A 173 12.92 -8.54 -1.14
CA ILE A 173 12.70 -8.22 -2.55
C ILE A 173 11.20 -8.01 -2.75
N SER A 174 10.80 -6.80 -3.10
CA SER A 174 9.38 -6.46 -3.22
C SER A 174 9.13 -5.39 -4.28
N ASP A 175 7.97 -5.44 -4.93
CA ASP A 175 7.39 -4.40 -5.77
C ASP A 175 6.20 -3.69 -5.09
N SER A 176 5.96 -3.98 -3.81
CA SER A 176 4.90 -3.39 -3.01
C SER A 176 5.37 -2.12 -2.31
N PHE A 177 4.56 -1.05 -2.36
CA PHE A 177 4.77 0.15 -1.56
C PHE A 177 4.94 -0.20 -0.06
N HIS A 178 3.99 -0.93 0.52
CA HIS A 178 4.08 -1.32 1.94
C HIS A 178 5.23 -2.28 2.21
N GLY A 179 5.60 -3.14 1.24
CA GLY A 179 6.79 -3.96 1.35
C GLY A 179 8.08 -3.14 1.51
N VAL A 180 8.20 -2.04 0.75
CA VAL A 180 9.33 -1.10 0.88
C VAL A 180 9.27 -0.35 2.21
N VAL A 181 8.10 0.17 2.59
CA VAL A 181 7.92 0.91 3.85
C VAL A 181 8.35 0.08 5.05
N TYR A 182 7.85 -1.14 5.20
CA TYR A 182 8.21 -2.00 6.33
C TYR A 182 9.67 -2.46 6.28
N SER A 183 10.28 -2.61 5.09
CA SER A 183 11.71 -2.88 4.96
C SER A 183 12.60 -1.72 5.40
N LEU A 184 12.08 -0.48 5.38
CA LEU A 184 12.79 0.71 5.87
C LEU A 184 12.55 0.96 7.36
N LEU A 185 11.43 0.49 7.89
CA LEU A 185 11.09 0.60 9.31
C LEU A 185 11.89 -0.37 10.18
N PHE A 186 12.15 -1.57 9.69
CA PHE A 186 12.85 -2.65 10.41
C PHE A 186 14.28 -2.85 9.93
#